data_575ab4a44bd454b720088b3c02bfe848
#
_entry.id   575ab4a44bd454b720088b3c02bfe848
#
_cell.length_a   1.000
_cell.length_b   1.000
_cell.length_c   1.000
_cell.angle_alpha   90.00
_cell.angle_beta   90.00
_cell.angle_gamma   90.00
#
_symmetry.space_group_name_H-M   'P 1'
#
loop_
_entity.id
_entity.type
_entity.pdbx_description
1 polymer ?
#
loop_
_entity_poly.entity_id
_entity_poly.type
_entity_poly.pdbx_seq_one_letter_code
_entity_poly.pdbx_strand_id
1 'polypeptide(L)'
;MTRDARTENYERKAALFREGGNCWKVSHTERFGWCIDGENYFAAVRDSLEKARHEILIVGWDIDSRIELIRDEDSPNSQSELCDVLQNLADTTDDLQVRVLSWDFAVVYVLERELLPARAFGWRNSKRLHFQLDGQHAIGASHHQKIIVIDGALAYSGGLDLTKCRWDTRAHAADDPRRRDPNGTEYRPFHDVQAVVTGTAAADLRKLVSFRWANATGEPLPDLDVIGDGKALWPNGVPVRARDVDVAIARTWTGADGSEQIFEVEQLYLDMIAAAEHSIYIENQYFTSVSVSKALASRLKEKDGPEVVIVLPGETSG
;
A
#
# COMPACT_ATOMS: atom_id res chain seq x y z
N MET A 1 -5.56 19.60 40.07
CA MET A 1 -5.37 19.81 38.63
C MET A 1 -5.69 18.50 37.92
N THR A 2 -6.88 18.38 37.40
CA THR A 2 -7.27 17.20 36.60
C THR A 2 -6.60 17.32 35.24
N ARG A 3 -5.71 16.40 34.92
CA ARG A 3 -5.18 16.23 33.54
C ARG A 3 -6.38 16.05 32.60
N ASP A 4 -6.38 16.79 31.50
CA ASP A 4 -7.43 16.66 30.48
C ASP A 4 -7.40 15.24 29.90
N ALA A 5 -8.55 14.57 29.80
CA ALA A 5 -8.70 13.24 29.27
C ALA A 5 -8.13 13.09 27.83
N ARG A 6 -8.04 14.21 27.09
CA ARG A 6 -7.36 14.25 25.79
C ARG A 6 -5.84 14.10 25.90
N THR A 7 -5.22 14.74 26.91
CA THR A 7 -3.78 14.67 27.16
C THR A 7 -3.37 13.28 27.64
N GLU A 8 -4.16 12.65 28.51
CA GLU A 8 -3.93 11.28 28.98
C GLU A 8 -4.07 10.26 27.83
N ASN A 9 -5.06 10.44 26.95
CA ASN A 9 -5.24 9.57 25.78
C ASN A 9 -4.11 9.76 24.77
N TYR A 10 -3.56 10.97 24.60
CA TYR A 10 -2.44 11.24 23.72
C TYR A 10 -1.13 10.62 24.25
N GLU A 11 -0.83 10.80 25.55
CA GLU A 11 0.34 10.21 26.21
C GLU A 11 0.28 8.66 26.17
N ARG A 12 -0.90 8.07 26.32
CA ARG A 12 -1.10 6.62 26.26
C ARG A 12 -0.97 6.06 24.85
N LYS A 13 -1.42 6.80 23.82
CA LYS A 13 -1.20 6.45 22.41
C LYS A 13 0.25 6.59 22.01
N ALA A 14 0.95 7.62 22.48
CA ALA A 14 2.38 7.77 22.29
C ALA A 14 3.18 6.62 22.92
N ALA A 15 2.68 6.04 24.03
CA ALA A 15 3.29 4.88 24.67
C ALA A 15 3.05 3.55 23.91
N LEU A 16 2.04 3.48 23.01
CA LEU A 16 1.76 2.28 22.23
C LEU A 16 2.82 2.05 21.14
N PHE A 17 3.24 3.12 20.46
CA PHE A 17 4.20 3.02 19.37
C PHE A 17 5.62 3.19 19.90
N ARG A 18 6.49 2.21 19.61
CA ARG A 18 7.88 2.17 20.07
C ARG A 18 8.80 1.95 18.89
N GLU A 19 9.50 3.01 18.45
CA GLU A 19 10.52 2.90 17.40
C GLU A 19 11.59 1.87 17.77
N GLY A 20 11.95 1.01 16.81
CA GLY A 20 12.85 -0.11 17.00
C GLY A 20 12.28 -1.29 17.80
N GLY A 21 11.01 -1.22 18.23
CA GLY A 21 10.28 -2.28 18.89
C GLY A 21 9.12 -2.80 18.06
N ASN A 22 8.01 -2.05 17.99
CA ASN A 22 6.82 -2.43 17.25
C ASN A 22 6.56 -1.54 16.01
N CYS A 23 7.43 -0.61 15.74
CA CYS A 23 7.44 0.19 14.51
C CYS A 23 8.86 0.64 14.18
N TRP A 24 9.08 0.92 12.90
CA TRP A 24 10.32 1.49 12.41
C TRP A 24 10.42 2.98 12.72
N LYS A 25 9.33 3.70 12.44
CA LYS A 25 9.24 5.14 12.58
C LYS A 25 7.87 5.55 13.10
N VAL A 26 7.85 6.62 13.89
CA VAL A 26 6.67 7.42 14.19
C VAL A 26 6.84 8.73 13.45
N SER A 27 6.07 8.95 12.40
CA SER A 27 6.29 10.04 11.44
C SER A 27 5.09 10.97 11.43
N HIS A 28 5.36 12.27 11.41
CA HIS A 28 4.32 13.28 11.29
C HIS A 28 3.71 13.30 9.88
N THR A 29 2.39 13.44 9.82
CA THR A 29 1.66 13.69 8.58
C THR A 29 0.74 14.91 8.71
N GLU A 30 0.85 15.85 7.78
CA GLU A 30 0.00 17.04 7.73
C GLU A 30 -1.43 16.70 7.30
N ARG A 31 -1.57 15.65 6.47
CA ARG A 31 -2.84 15.14 5.99
C ARG A 31 -2.83 13.63 5.98
N PHE A 32 -3.83 13.08 6.63
CA PHE A 32 -4.13 11.65 6.64
C PHE A 32 -5.51 11.39 6.07
N GLY A 33 -5.62 10.40 5.19
CA GLY A 33 -6.88 9.92 4.66
C GLY A 33 -6.76 8.46 4.24
N TRP A 34 -7.84 7.93 3.68
CA TRP A 34 -7.87 6.60 3.10
C TRP A 34 -8.81 6.52 1.93
N CYS A 35 -8.46 5.67 0.98
CA CYS A 35 -9.31 5.20 -0.10
C CYS A 35 -9.91 3.87 0.30
N ILE A 36 -11.20 3.70 0.06
CA ILE A 36 -11.90 2.44 0.28
C ILE A 36 -12.26 1.89 -1.09
N ASP A 37 -11.84 0.64 -1.35
CA ASP A 37 -12.03 -0.11 -2.58
C ASP A 37 -11.29 0.46 -3.81
N GLY A 38 -11.19 -0.38 -4.83
CA GLY A 38 -10.37 -0.12 -5.99
C GLY A 38 -10.82 1.08 -6.82
N GLU A 39 -12.13 1.32 -6.97
CA GLU A 39 -12.64 2.48 -7.71
C GLU A 39 -12.10 3.79 -7.14
N ASN A 40 -12.22 3.97 -5.82
CA ASN A 40 -11.76 5.18 -5.16
C ASN A 40 -10.22 5.28 -5.16
N TYR A 41 -9.54 4.16 -4.91
CA TYR A 41 -8.08 4.14 -4.88
C TYR A 41 -7.46 4.40 -6.25
N PHE A 42 -7.90 3.73 -7.30
CA PHE A 42 -7.32 3.87 -8.63
C PHE A 42 -7.55 5.28 -9.19
N ALA A 43 -8.75 5.85 -8.96
CA ALA A 43 -9.03 7.23 -9.34
C ALA A 43 -8.15 8.23 -8.56
N ALA A 44 -7.97 8.03 -7.25
CA ALA A 44 -7.10 8.86 -6.42
C ALA A 44 -5.63 8.80 -6.87
N VAL A 45 -5.14 7.58 -7.19
CA VAL A 45 -3.78 7.39 -7.73
C VAL A 45 -3.65 8.13 -9.06
N ARG A 46 -4.58 7.96 -10.00
CA ARG A 46 -4.55 8.64 -11.29
C ARG A 46 -4.42 10.16 -11.13
N ASP A 47 -5.27 10.75 -10.30
CA ASP A 47 -5.28 12.20 -10.05
C ASP A 47 -3.97 12.69 -9.42
N SER A 48 -3.38 11.93 -8.49
CA SER A 48 -2.08 12.29 -7.90
C SER A 48 -0.91 12.10 -8.85
N LEU A 49 -0.92 11.05 -9.69
CA LEU A 49 0.12 10.81 -10.70
C LEU A 49 0.20 11.98 -11.70
N GLU A 50 -0.93 12.52 -12.14
CA GLU A 50 -0.98 13.66 -13.07
C GLU A 50 -0.38 14.96 -12.49
N LYS A 51 -0.31 15.06 -11.17
CA LYS A 51 0.29 16.19 -10.46
C LYS A 51 1.79 16.04 -10.22
N ALA A 52 2.35 14.84 -10.42
CA ALA A 52 3.77 14.56 -10.22
C ALA A 52 4.68 15.44 -11.10
N ARG A 53 5.84 15.82 -10.55
CA ARG A 53 6.83 16.65 -11.26
C ARG A 53 8.25 16.09 -11.26
N HIS A 54 8.61 15.31 -10.25
CA HIS A 54 9.99 14.88 -10.05
C HIS A 54 10.12 13.35 -10.02
N GLU A 55 9.30 12.68 -9.23
CA GLU A 55 9.45 11.25 -9.01
C GLU A 55 8.11 10.54 -8.78
N ILE A 56 7.93 9.40 -9.44
CA ILE A 56 6.89 8.43 -9.14
C ILE A 56 7.56 7.11 -8.80
N LEU A 57 7.32 6.60 -7.59
CA LEU A 57 7.78 5.29 -7.14
C LEU A 57 6.58 4.40 -6.88
N ILE A 58 6.55 3.22 -7.47
CA ILE A 58 5.49 2.22 -7.28
C ILE A 58 6.13 0.91 -6.85
N VAL A 59 5.72 0.38 -5.70
CA VAL A 59 6.13 -0.92 -5.19
C VAL A 59 4.89 -1.76 -4.96
N GLY A 60 4.85 -2.97 -5.50
CA GLY A 60 3.72 -3.89 -5.37
C GLY A 60 4.14 -5.36 -5.23
N TRP A 61 3.20 -6.18 -4.77
CA TRP A 61 3.30 -7.63 -4.86
C TRP A 61 3.06 -8.09 -6.31
N ASP A 62 2.08 -7.47 -6.97
CA ASP A 62 1.76 -7.68 -8.37
C ASP A 62 1.32 -6.36 -9.01
N ILE A 63 1.81 -6.06 -10.20
CA ILE A 63 1.49 -4.85 -10.95
C ILE A 63 1.18 -5.26 -12.38
N ASP A 64 -0.08 -5.06 -12.82
CA ASP A 64 -0.48 -5.32 -14.21
C ASP A 64 -0.57 -3.99 -14.97
N SER A 65 0.21 -3.86 -16.02
CA SER A 65 0.34 -2.65 -16.85
C SER A 65 -0.96 -2.22 -17.52
N ARG A 66 -1.85 -3.17 -17.74
CA ARG A 66 -3.08 -3.03 -18.55
C ARG A 66 -4.31 -2.68 -17.71
N ILE A 67 -4.17 -2.54 -16.37
CA ILE A 67 -5.32 -2.15 -15.57
C ILE A 67 -5.75 -0.74 -15.91
N GLU A 68 -7.04 -0.55 -15.99
CA GLU A 68 -7.65 0.76 -16.14
C GLU A 68 -7.77 1.44 -14.78
N LEU A 69 -7.15 2.61 -14.63
CA LEU A 69 -7.25 3.42 -13.41
C LEU A 69 -8.62 4.13 -13.29
N ILE A 70 -9.24 4.40 -14.40
CA ILE A 70 -10.61 4.94 -14.49
C ILE A 70 -11.45 4.01 -15.36
N ARG A 71 -12.59 3.59 -14.85
CA ARG A 71 -13.57 2.78 -15.59
C ARG A 71 -14.85 3.57 -15.73
N ASP A 72 -14.94 4.34 -16.81
CA ASP A 72 -16.13 5.13 -17.15
C ASP A 72 -16.87 4.45 -18.29
N GLU A 73 -18.18 4.21 -18.11
CA GLU A 73 -19.05 3.62 -19.13
C GLU A 73 -19.17 4.54 -20.35
N ASP A 74 -19.08 5.86 -20.15
CA ASP A 74 -19.25 6.87 -21.20
C ASP A 74 -17.95 7.15 -21.99
N SER A 75 -16.81 6.64 -21.54
CA SER A 75 -15.48 6.87 -22.16
C SER A 75 -14.62 5.62 -22.23
N PRO A 76 -15.03 4.56 -22.92
CA PRO A 76 -14.32 3.27 -22.94
C PRO A 76 -12.95 3.29 -23.66
N ASN A 77 -12.54 4.42 -24.22
CA ASN A 77 -11.28 4.61 -24.96
C ASN A 77 -10.38 5.69 -24.34
N SER A 78 -10.61 6.09 -23.09
CA SER A 78 -9.66 6.98 -22.42
C SER A 78 -8.34 6.23 -22.22
N GLN A 79 -7.19 6.88 -22.44
CA GLN A 79 -5.86 6.38 -22.10
C GLN A 79 -5.76 6.23 -20.57
N SER A 80 -6.44 5.21 -20.02
CA SER A 80 -6.58 4.97 -18.59
C SER A 80 -5.77 3.77 -18.12
N GLU A 81 -5.18 3.01 -19.03
CA GLU A 81 -4.27 1.93 -18.69
C GLU A 81 -3.05 2.47 -17.94
N LEU A 82 -2.64 1.78 -16.90
CA LEU A 82 -1.54 2.20 -16.03
C LEU A 82 -0.26 2.49 -16.81
N CYS A 83 0.10 1.60 -17.78
CA CYS A 83 1.31 1.81 -18.57
C CYS A 83 1.24 3.06 -19.45
N ASP A 84 0.10 3.31 -20.09
CA ASP A 84 -0.07 4.48 -20.96
C ASP A 84 0.00 5.79 -20.16
N VAL A 85 -0.60 5.77 -18.96
CA VAL A 85 -0.51 6.90 -18.02
C VAL A 85 0.92 7.21 -17.64
N LEU A 86 1.64 6.20 -17.16
CA LEU A 86 3.02 6.37 -16.69
C LEU A 86 3.96 6.72 -17.85
N GLN A 87 3.78 6.13 -19.02
CA GLN A 87 4.58 6.44 -20.20
C GLN A 87 4.34 7.89 -20.65
N ASN A 88 3.06 8.28 -20.76
CA ASN A 88 2.72 9.65 -21.16
C ASN A 88 3.30 10.69 -20.17
N LEU A 89 3.20 10.44 -18.87
CA LEU A 89 3.77 11.33 -17.85
C LEU A 89 5.29 11.42 -17.97
N ALA A 90 5.97 10.27 -18.16
CA ALA A 90 7.42 10.24 -18.34
C ALA A 90 7.86 10.96 -19.62
N ASP A 91 7.05 10.96 -20.67
CA ASP A 91 7.39 11.58 -21.96
C ASP A 91 7.07 13.08 -21.99
N THR A 92 6.03 13.51 -21.27
CA THR A 92 5.51 14.90 -21.34
C THR A 92 5.91 15.79 -20.17
N THR A 93 6.33 15.23 -19.03
CA THR A 93 6.77 15.99 -17.86
C THR A 93 8.30 16.00 -17.82
N ASP A 94 8.89 17.18 -17.93
CA ASP A 94 10.33 17.32 -17.89
C ASP A 94 10.90 16.81 -16.56
N ASP A 95 12.03 16.09 -16.63
CA ASP A 95 12.78 15.54 -15.50
C ASP A 95 12.05 14.51 -14.62
N LEU A 96 10.79 14.19 -14.87
CA LEU A 96 10.05 13.19 -14.10
C LEU A 96 10.69 11.80 -14.28
N GLN A 97 11.00 11.18 -13.15
CA GLN A 97 11.50 9.80 -13.09
C GLN A 97 10.42 8.86 -12.54
N VAL A 98 10.10 7.82 -13.30
CA VAL A 98 9.12 6.78 -12.89
C VAL A 98 9.86 5.48 -12.63
N ARG A 99 9.65 4.89 -11.48
CA ARG A 99 10.24 3.59 -11.11
C ARG A 99 9.17 2.67 -10.54
N VAL A 100 9.12 1.47 -11.10
CA VAL A 100 8.16 0.44 -10.73
C VAL A 100 8.92 -0.80 -10.29
N LEU A 101 8.66 -1.27 -9.07
CA LEU A 101 9.27 -2.45 -8.47
C LEU A 101 8.18 -3.47 -8.14
N SER A 102 8.18 -4.59 -8.82
CA SER A 102 7.26 -5.71 -8.57
C SER A 102 8.01 -6.90 -8.00
N TRP A 103 7.37 -7.66 -7.11
CA TRP A 103 7.95 -8.91 -6.62
C TRP A 103 8.16 -9.92 -7.75
N ASP A 104 9.34 -10.54 -7.78
CA ASP A 104 9.70 -11.60 -8.74
C ASP A 104 9.34 -12.97 -8.18
N PHE A 105 8.11 -13.41 -8.37
CA PHE A 105 7.71 -14.78 -8.10
C PHE A 105 7.32 -15.51 -9.38
N ALA A 106 8.32 -15.81 -10.17
CA ALA A 106 8.13 -16.27 -11.54
C ALA A 106 7.57 -17.69 -11.69
N VAL A 107 7.65 -18.58 -10.69
CA VAL A 107 7.53 -20.03 -10.97
C VAL A 107 6.18 -20.64 -10.60
N VAL A 108 5.50 -20.21 -9.56
CA VAL A 108 4.27 -20.88 -9.08
C VAL A 108 2.98 -20.23 -9.59
N TYR A 109 2.98 -18.92 -9.87
CA TYR A 109 1.81 -18.17 -10.33
C TYR A 109 1.89 -17.67 -11.77
N VAL A 110 2.75 -18.25 -12.59
CA VAL A 110 2.95 -17.87 -14.01
C VAL A 110 1.65 -17.86 -14.82
N LEU A 111 0.67 -18.70 -14.46
CA LEU A 111 -0.62 -18.77 -15.15
C LEU A 111 -1.61 -17.67 -14.75
N GLU A 112 -1.40 -17.01 -13.63
CA GLU A 112 -2.30 -15.96 -13.11
C GLU A 112 -1.81 -14.54 -13.38
N ARG A 113 -0.56 -14.38 -13.77
CA ARG A 113 0.09 -13.09 -14.01
C ARG A 113 0.20 -12.74 -15.50
N GLU A 114 0.50 -11.49 -15.77
CA GLU A 114 0.96 -11.06 -17.09
C GLU A 114 2.24 -11.82 -17.47
N LEU A 115 2.18 -12.64 -18.52
CA LEU A 115 3.33 -13.41 -19.00
C LEU A 115 4.41 -12.44 -19.50
N LEU A 116 5.60 -12.49 -18.90
CA LEU A 116 6.74 -11.65 -19.22
C LEU A 116 6.48 -10.14 -19.00
N PRO A 117 6.31 -9.67 -17.74
CA PRO A 117 6.03 -8.25 -17.46
C PRO A 117 7.01 -7.28 -18.17
N ALA A 118 8.30 -7.62 -18.23
CA ALA A 118 9.32 -6.80 -18.90
C ALA A 118 9.18 -6.72 -20.44
N ARG A 119 8.42 -7.65 -21.07
CA ARG A 119 8.18 -7.66 -22.53
C ARG A 119 6.73 -7.35 -22.89
N ALA A 120 5.79 -7.76 -22.05
CA ALA A 120 4.37 -7.51 -22.23
C ALA A 120 3.99 -6.10 -21.79
N PHE A 121 4.69 -5.55 -20.80
CA PHE A 121 4.67 -4.12 -20.60
C PHE A 121 5.16 -3.50 -21.90
N GLY A 122 4.29 -2.84 -22.60
CA GLY A 122 4.66 -1.91 -23.64
C GLY A 122 5.52 -0.77 -23.11
N TRP A 123 6.29 -1.03 -22.00
CA TRP A 123 7.31 -0.15 -21.48
C TRP A 123 8.34 0.06 -22.60
N ARG A 124 7.94 0.87 -23.56
CA ARG A 124 8.91 1.40 -24.51
C ARG A 124 9.99 2.02 -23.65
N ASN A 125 11.22 1.52 -23.77
CA ASN A 125 12.39 2.02 -23.06
C ASN A 125 12.42 3.55 -23.07
N SER A 126 11.62 4.16 -22.22
CA SER A 126 11.75 5.56 -21.87
C SER A 126 12.97 5.65 -20.97
N LYS A 127 13.85 6.60 -21.23
CA LYS A 127 15.01 6.84 -20.34
C LYS A 127 14.57 7.22 -18.92
N ARG A 128 13.28 7.48 -18.71
CA ARG A 128 12.70 7.98 -17.46
C ARG A 128 11.68 7.05 -16.83
N LEU A 129 11.39 5.91 -17.46
CA LEU A 129 10.50 4.89 -16.93
C LEU A 129 11.27 3.57 -16.76
N HIS A 130 11.41 3.12 -15.52
CA HIS A 130 12.17 1.94 -15.16
C HIS A 130 11.27 0.92 -14.45
N PHE A 131 11.17 -0.26 -15.02
CA PHE A 131 10.51 -1.40 -14.38
C PHE A 131 11.57 -2.42 -13.93
N GLN A 132 11.43 -2.90 -12.68
CA GLN A 132 12.34 -3.88 -12.11
C GLN A 132 11.56 -4.95 -11.33
N LEU A 133 12.01 -6.19 -11.41
CA LEU A 133 11.55 -7.29 -10.57
C LEU A 133 12.46 -7.42 -9.33
N ASP A 134 11.86 -7.67 -8.17
CA ASP A 134 12.57 -7.85 -6.90
C ASP A 134 12.54 -9.32 -6.47
N GLY A 135 13.62 -10.04 -6.76
CA GLY A 135 13.86 -11.43 -6.35
C GLY A 135 14.67 -11.57 -5.06
N GLN A 136 14.96 -10.47 -4.35
CA GLN A 136 15.79 -10.47 -3.15
C GLN A 136 14.97 -10.81 -1.90
N HIS A 137 14.58 -12.07 -1.75
CA HIS A 137 13.82 -12.56 -0.60
C HIS A 137 14.24 -13.99 -0.22
N ALA A 138 13.99 -14.38 1.03
CA ALA A 138 14.19 -15.76 1.49
C ALA A 138 13.27 -16.73 0.73
N ILE A 139 13.69 -17.99 0.60
CA ILE A 139 12.88 -19.05 -0.04
C ILE A 139 11.55 -19.18 0.72
N GLY A 140 10.44 -19.11 0.00
CA GLY A 140 9.09 -19.19 0.56
C GLY A 140 8.56 -17.87 1.16
N ALA A 141 9.32 -16.79 1.13
CA ALA A 141 8.87 -15.45 1.49
C ALA A 141 8.35 -14.70 0.27
N SER A 142 7.61 -13.61 0.51
CA SER A 142 7.13 -12.70 -0.52
C SER A 142 7.29 -11.25 -0.13
N HIS A 143 7.51 -10.41 -1.12
CA HIS A 143 7.39 -8.97 -0.95
C HIS A 143 5.94 -8.55 -1.12
N HIS A 144 5.24 -8.29 -0.01
CA HIS A 144 3.81 -8.00 -0.03
C HIS A 144 3.47 -6.52 0.25
N GLN A 145 4.44 -5.65 0.24
CA GLN A 145 4.27 -4.22 0.44
C GLN A 145 3.66 -3.57 -0.80
N LYS A 146 2.66 -2.71 -0.60
CA LYS A 146 2.04 -1.90 -1.64
C LYS A 146 2.22 -0.45 -1.26
N ILE A 147 3.13 0.23 -1.97
CA ILE A 147 3.51 1.60 -1.67
C ILE A 147 3.61 2.39 -2.97
N ILE A 148 2.98 3.54 -3.02
CA ILE A 148 3.22 4.54 -4.06
C ILE A 148 3.75 5.80 -3.37
N VAL A 149 4.82 6.38 -3.91
CA VAL A 149 5.33 7.68 -3.45
C VAL A 149 5.42 8.61 -4.63
N ILE A 150 4.96 9.84 -4.44
CA ILE A 150 4.96 10.89 -5.45
C ILE A 150 5.72 12.09 -4.90
N ASP A 151 6.77 12.49 -5.62
CA ASP A 151 7.65 13.64 -5.33
C ASP A 151 8.16 13.68 -3.87
N GLY A 152 8.29 12.52 -3.22
CA GLY A 152 8.68 12.40 -1.82
C GLY A 152 7.72 13.03 -0.80
N ALA A 153 6.57 13.56 -1.23
CA ALA A 153 5.69 14.41 -0.43
C ALA A 153 4.29 13.83 -0.20
N LEU A 154 3.84 12.90 -1.05
CA LEU A 154 2.60 12.16 -0.89
C LEU A 154 2.89 10.67 -1.05
N ALA A 155 2.28 9.85 -0.20
CA ALA A 155 2.39 8.40 -0.32
C ALA A 155 1.07 7.68 -0.03
N TYR A 156 0.90 6.54 -0.71
CA TYR A 156 -0.14 5.56 -0.47
C TYR A 156 0.49 4.30 0.13
N SER A 157 -0.16 3.68 1.11
CA SER A 157 0.21 2.37 1.64
C SER A 157 -0.99 1.62 2.18
N GLY A 158 -1.14 0.33 1.84
CA GLY A 158 -2.26 -0.50 2.30
C GLY A 158 -2.31 -1.87 1.63
N GLY A 159 -3.52 -2.39 1.40
CA GLY A 159 -3.72 -3.75 0.88
C GLY A 159 -3.88 -3.84 -0.65
N LEU A 160 -4.17 -2.74 -1.34
CA LEU A 160 -4.46 -2.73 -2.77
C LEU A 160 -3.21 -2.63 -3.65
N ASP A 161 -2.93 -3.65 -4.44
CA ASP A 161 -2.00 -3.57 -5.57
C ASP A 161 -2.62 -2.87 -6.78
N LEU A 162 -1.79 -2.29 -7.64
CA LEU A 162 -2.19 -1.84 -8.98
C LEU A 162 -2.19 -3.04 -9.94
N THR A 163 -3.12 -3.98 -9.73
CA THR A 163 -3.23 -5.20 -10.52
C THR A 163 -4.67 -5.57 -10.83
N LYS A 164 -4.84 -6.60 -11.68
CA LYS A 164 -6.15 -7.14 -12.06
C LYS A 164 -6.94 -7.63 -10.84
N CYS A 165 -8.25 -7.68 -10.96
CA CYS A 165 -9.17 -8.19 -9.95
C CYS A 165 -9.11 -7.44 -8.60
N ARG A 166 -8.76 -6.15 -8.61
CA ARG A 166 -8.72 -5.28 -7.42
C ARG A 166 -9.68 -4.10 -7.50
N TRP A 167 -10.12 -3.75 -8.70
CA TRP A 167 -11.10 -2.69 -8.88
C TRP A 167 -12.50 -3.18 -8.47
N ASP A 168 -13.15 -2.46 -7.60
CA ASP A 168 -14.57 -2.64 -7.24
C ASP A 168 -15.10 -1.34 -6.67
N THR A 169 -16.43 -1.20 -6.67
CA THR A 169 -17.13 -0.08 -6.06
C THR A 169 -17.51 -0.38 -4.61
N ARG A 170 -17.83 0.64 -3.84
CA ARG A 170 -18.32 0.48 -2.47
C ARG A 170 -19.66 -0.26 -2.35
N ALA A 171 -20.39 -0.40 -3.42
CA ALA A 171 -21.67 -1.13 -3.45
C ALA A 171 -21.46 -2.65 -3.48
N HIS A 172 -20.30 -3.13 -3.92
CA HIS A 172 -19.96 -4.55 -4.07
C HIS A 172 -21.09 -5.35 -4.74
N ALA A 173 -21.74 -4.73 -5.75
CA ALA A 173 -22.85 -5.38 -6.45
C ALA A 173 -22.38 -6.74 -6.99
N ALA A 174 -23.21 -7.78 -6.86
CA ALA A 174 -22.81 -9.14 -7.23
C ALA A 174 -22.40 -9.28 -8.70
N ASP A 175 -23.03 -8.50 -9.56
CA ASP A 175 -22.99 -8.57 -11.03
C ASP A 175 -22.63 -7.22 -11.70
N ASP A 176 -21.69 -6.45 -11.13
CA ASP A 176 -21.23 -5.20 -11.76
C ASP A 176 -20.47 -5.51 -13.06
N PRO A 177 -20.99 -5.09 -14.24
CA PRO A 177 -20.41 -5.43 -15.54
C PRO A 177 -19.03 -4.78 -15.76
N ARG A 178 -18.66 -3.76 -14.98
CA ARG A 178 -17.36 -3.09 -15.04
C ARG A 178 -16.26 -3.91 -14.38
N ARG A 179 -16.60 -4.89 -13.53
CA ARG A 179 -15.63 -5.79 -12.89
C ARG A 179 -15.11 -6.86 -13.85
N ARG A 180 -14.23 -6.44 -14.76
CA ARG A 180 -13.53 -7.31 -15.72
C ARG A 180 -12.03 -7.12 -15.61
N ASP A 181 -11.29 -8.21 -15.72
CA ASP A 181 -9.84 -8.15 -15.82
C ASP A 181 -9.42 -7.62 -17.22
N PRO A 182 -8.14 -7.32 -17.46
CA PRO A 182 -7.66 -6.88 -18.78
C PRO A 182 -7.90 -7.86 -19.93
N ASN A 183 -8.24 -9.11 -19.64
CA ASN A 183 -8.60 -10.13 -20.63
C ASN A 183 -10.13 -10.21 -20.87
N GLY A 184 -10.91 -9.38 -20.17
CA GLY A 184 -12.36 -9.36 -20.24
C GLY A 184 -13.06 -10.37 -19.32
N THR A 185 -12.30 -11.09 -18.47
CA THR A 185 -12.85 -12.08 -17.54
C THR A 185 -13.49 -11.39 -16.34
N GLU A 186 -14.74 -11.77 -16.03
CA GLU A 186 -15.44 -11.29 -14.83
C GLU A 186 -14.81 -11.87 -13.56
N TYR A 187 -14.80 -11.09 -12.49
CA TYR A 187 -14.32 -11.51 -11.18
C TYR A 187 -15.27 -11.07 -10.06
N ARG A 188 -15.14 -11.73 -8.90
CA ARG A 188 -15.97 -11.48 -7.71
C ARG A 188 -15.71 -10.10 -7.09
N PRO A 189 -16.63 -9.55 -6.28
CA PRO A 189 -16.41 -8.35 -5.49
C PRO A 189 -15.11 -8.42 -4.68
N PHE A 190 -14.46 -7.26 -4.56
CA PHE A 190 -13.20 -7.13 -3.85
C PHE A 190 -13.23 -5.92 -2.91
N HIS A 191 -12.88 -6.12 -1.64
CA HIS A 191 -12.84 -5.07 -0.62
C HIS A 191 -11.44 -4.95 -0.01
N ASP A 192 -10.91 -3.74 0.05
CA ASP A 192 -9.66 -3.42 0.71
C ASP A 192 -9.51 -1.90 0.91
N VAL A 193 -8.51 -1.48 1.70
CA VAL A 193 -8.30 -0.09 2.08
C VAL A 193 -6.85 0.32 1.83
N GLN A 194 -6.66 1.57 1.39
CA GLN A 194 -5.35 2.18 1.16
C GLN A 194 -5.25 3.51 1.91
N ALA A 195 -4.28 3.64 2.80
CA ALA A 195 -3.98 4.91 3.46
C ALA A 195 -3.29 5.89 2.50
N VAL A 196 -3.53 7.19 2.73
CA VAL A 196 -2.87 8.31 2.04
C VAL A 196 -2.29 9.23 3.09
N VAL A 197 -1.01 9.56 2.96
CA VAL A 197 -0.25 10.40 3.89
C VAL A 197 0.61 11.43 3.14
N THR A 198 0.92 12.54 3.80
CA THR A 198 1.82 13.58 3.30
C THR A 198 2.96 13.86 4.28
N GLY A 199 3.86 14.77 3.95
CA GLY A 199 4.91 15.25 4.84
C GLY A 199 5.96 14.20 5.19
N THR A 200 6.42 14.20 6.43
CA THR A 200 7.49 13.30 6.90
C THR A 200 7.14 11.82 6.74
N ALA A 201 5.86 11.46 6.91
CA ALA A 201 5.41 10.07 6.70
C ALA A 201 5.61 9.60 5.26
N ALA A 202 5.33 10.45 4.27
CA ALA A 202 5.59 10.14 2.86
C ALA A 202 7.10 10.05 2.56
N ALA A 203 7.90 10.94 3.14
CA ALA A 203 9.35 10.93 3.00
C ALA A 203 9.97 9.65 3.62
N ASP A 204 9.46 9.17 4.74
CA ASP A 204 9.94 7.92 5.34
C ASP A 204 9.50 6.69 4.53
N LEU A 205 8.29 6.68 3.97
CA LEU A 205 7.90 5.64 3.02
C LEU A 205 8.79 5.65 1.76
N ARG A 206 9.21 6.83 1.27
CA ARG A 206 10.22 6.94 0.19
C ARG A 206 11.55 6.28 0.56
N LYS A 207 12.04 6.46 1.80
CA LYS A 207 13.27 5.79 2.27
C LYS A 207 13.13 4.26 2.25
N LEU A 208 11.95 3.74 2.63
CA LEU A 208 11.67 2.31 2.55
C LEU A 208 11.68 1.81 1.11
N VAL A 209 11.09 2.54 0.18
CA VAL A 209 11.12 2.21 -1.26
C VAL A 209 12.55 2.28 -1.79
N SER A 210 13.33 3.30 -1.41
CA SER A 210 14.74 3.43 -1.81
C SER A 210 15.59 2.25 -1.33
N PHE A 211 15.40 1.81 -0.09
CA PHE A 211 16.03 0.60 0.43
C PHE A 211 15.67 -0.64 -0.39
N ARG A 212 14.38 -0.83 -0.70
CA ARG A 212 13.90 -1.95 -1.52
C ARG A 212 14.50 -1.91 -2.93
N TRP A 213 14.50 -0.73 -3.56
CA TRP A 213 15.08 -0.53 -4.89
C TRP A 213 16.56 -0.86 -4.92
N ALA A 214 17.33 -0.34 -3.95
CA ALA A 214 18.76 -0.62 -3.85
C ALA A 214 19.06 -2.11 -3.67
N ASN A 215 18.29 -2.81 -2.85
CA ASN A 215 18.44 -4.26 -2.68
C ASN A 215 18.15 -5.03 -3.98
N ALA A 216 17.12 -4.63 -4.72
CA ALA A 216 16.73 -5.33 -5.95
C ALA A 216 17.68 -5.06 -7.12
N THR A 217 18.23 -3.85 -7.22
CA THR A 217 19.02 -3.40 -8.40
C THR A 217 20.51 -3.28 -8.14
N GLY A 218 20.94 -3.20 -6.87
CA GLY A 218 22.31 -2.84 -6.50
C GLY A 218 22.60 -1.33 -6.58
N GLU A 219 21.66 -0.51 -7.00
CA GLU A 219 21.82 0.93 -7.19
C GLU A 219 20.84 1.72 -6.29
N PRO A 220 21.32 2.64 -5.45
CA PRO A 220 20.43 3.47 -4.64
C PRO A 220 19.64 4.45 -5.52
N LEU A 221 18.44 4.81 -5.07
CA LEU A 221 17.72 5.93 -5.68
C LEU A 221 18.49 7.24 -5.42
N PRO A 222 18.54 8.14 -6.41
CA PRO A 222 19.08 9.49 -6.20
C PRO A 222 18.32 10.21 -5.07
N ASP A 223 19.02 11.09 -4.36
CA ASP A 223 18.36 12.03 -3.48
C ASP A 223 17.46 12.96 -4.29
N LEU A 224 16.33 13.36 -3.70
CA LEU A 224 15.49 14.39 -4.32
C LEU A 224 16.02 15.77 -3.94
N ASP A 225 16.40 16.55 -4.94
CA ASP A 225 16.79 17.96 -4.74
C ASP A 225 15.61 18.83 -4.30
N VAL A 226 14.40 18.46 -4.73
CA VAL A 226 13.14 19.15 -4.41
C VAL A 226 12.11 18.15 -3.94
N ILE A 227 11.59 18.35 -2.74
CA ILE A 227 10.44 17.62 -2.23
C ILE A 227 9.17 18.34 -2.69
N GLY A 228 8.20 17.62 -3.23
CA GLY A 228 6.94 18.16 -3.69
C GLY A 228 6.08 18.77 -2.57
N ASP A 229 5.02 19.46 -2.95
CA ASP A 229 3.99 19.93 -2.01
C ASP A 229 2.90 18.85 -1.86
N GLY A 230 2.90 18.14 -0.73
CA GLY A 230 1.93 17.11 -0.42
C GLY A 230 0.48 17.61 -0.44
N LYS A 231 0.27 18.90 -0.21
CA LYS A 231 -1.06 19.52 -0.31
C LYS A 231 -1.51 19.65 -1.76
N ALA A 232 -0.62 20.03 -2.66
CA ALA A 232 -0.90 20.13 -4.09
C ALA A 232 -1.12 18.75 -4.72
N LEU A 233 -0.36 17.75 -4.25
CA LEU A 233 -0.46 16.35 -4.72
C LEU A 233 -1.68 15.61 -4.18
N TRP A 234 -2.34 16.13 -3.13
CA TRP A 234 -3.48 15.45 -2.51
C TRP A 234 -4.58 15.15 -3.53
N PRO A 235 -5.08 13.89 -3.60
CA PRO A 235 -6.05 13.50 -4.62
C PRO A 235 -7.43 14.11 -4.38
N ASN A 236 -8.06 14.53 -5.47
CA ASN A 236 -9.46 14.92 -5.45
C ASN A 236 -10.35 13.72 -5.03
N GLY A 237 -11.44 13.98 -4.35
CA GLY A 237 -12.38 12.93 -3.93
C GLY A 237 -11.94 12.11 -2.72
N VAL A 238 -10.72 12.30 -2.19
CA VAL A 238 -10.28 11.65 -0.93
C VAL A 238 -10.39 12.66 0.23
N PRO A 239 -11.33 12.44 1.16
CA PRO A 239 -11.47 13.32 2.31
C PRO A 239 -10.24 13.26 3.23
N VAL A 240 -9.75 14.42 3.67
CA VAL A 240 -8.76 14.49 4.75
C VAL A 240 -9.48 14.09 6.06
N ARG A 241 -9.07 12.97 6.65
CA ARG A 241 -9.69 12.40 7.86
C ARG A 241 -9.05 12.89 9.14
N ALA A 242 -7.74 13.15 9.09
CA ALA A 242 -7.00 13.76 10.18
C ALA A 242 -5.95 14.74 9.63
N ARG A 243 -5.57 15.70 10.45
CA ARG A 243 -4.51 16.68 10.14
C ARG A 243 -3.54 16.73 11.29
N ASP A 244 -2.29 16.98 10.95
CA ASP A 244 -1.22 17.21 11.92
C ASP A 244 -1.19 16.10 13.00
N VAL A 245 -1.11 14.83 12.52
CA VAL A 245 -1.10 13.64 13.37
C VAL A 245 0.15 12.81 13.11
N ASP A 246 0.53 12.01 14.09
CA ASP A 246 1.60 11.06 13.97
C ASP A 246 1.06 9.71 13.51
N VAL A 247 1.78 9.05 12.61
CA VAL A 247 1.51 7.69 12.11
C VAL A 247 2.72 6.81 12.36
N ALA A 248 2.48 5.57 12.79
CA ALA A 248 3.53 4.59 12.95
C ALA A 248 3.68 3.76 11.67
N ILE A 249 4.91 3.60 11.20
CA ILE A 249 5.27 2.74 10.08
C ILE A 249 5.92 1.47 10.64
N ALA A 250 5.24 0.34 10.52
CA ALA A 250 5.73 -0.97 10.96
C ALA A 250 6.05 -1.85 9.75
N ARG A 251 7.09 -2.68 9.88
CA ARG A 251 7.60 -3.52 8.79
C ARG A 251 7.65 -4.98 9.21
N THR A 252 7.51 -5.86 8.23
CA THR A 252 7.96 -7.24 8.30
C THR A 252 9.02 -7.45 7.22
N TRP A 253 10.18 -7.98 7.61
CA TRP A 253 11.27 -8.30 6.71
C TRP A 253 11.89 -9.63 7.13
N THR A 254 11.94 -10.58 6.21
CA THR A 254 12.45 -11.93 6.51
C THR A 254 13.95 -12.05 6.28
N GLY A 255 14.58 -10.99 5.76
CA GLY A 255 15.96 -11.03 5.32
C GLY A 255 16.17 -11.83 4.03
N ALA A 256 17.11 -11.41 3.20
CA ALA A 256 17.72 -12.26 2.20
C ALA A 256 19.08 -12.74 2.76
N ASP A 257 19.44 -13.99 2.55
CA ASP A 257 20.76 -14.54 2.83
C ASP A 257 21.33 -14.30 4.25
N GLY A 258 20.46 -14.39 5.28
CA GLY A 258 20.88 -14.27 6.68
C GLY A 258 20.95 -12.85 7.21
N SER A 259 20.42 -11.86 6.50
CA SER A 259 20.24 -10.51 7.04
C SER A 259 19.26 -10.49 8.21
N GLU A 260 19.27 -9.43 9.00
CA GLU A 260 18.42 -9.24 10.18
C GLU A 260 16.93 -9.38 9.80
N GLN A 261 16.21 -10.17 10.59
CA GLN A 261 14.75 -10.30 10.47
C GLN A 261 14.06 -9.20 11.25
N ILE A 262 12.99 -8.65 10.68
CA ILE A 262 12.19 -7.58 11.28
C ILE A 262 10.75 -8.08 11.45
N PHE A 263 10.22 -8.01 12.67
CA PHE A 263 8.88 -8.45 13.05
C PHE A 263 8.04 -7.33 13.67
N GLU A 264 8.25 -6.08 13.26
CA GLU A 264 7.57 -4.92 13.83
C GLU A 264 6.04 -5.03 13.70
N VAL A 265 5.53 -5.55 12.56
CA VAL A 265 4.08 -5.72 12.35
C VAL A 265 3.49 -6.73 13.33
N GLU A 266 4.13 -7.90 13.53
CA GLU A 266 3.66 -8.88 14.49
C GLU A 266 3.62 -8.29 15.90
N GLN A 267 4.71 -7.62 16.32
CA GLN A 267 4.77 -7.00 17.63
C GLN A 267 3.72 -5.90 17.80
N LEU A 268 3.48 -5.10 16.76
CA LEU A 268 2.44 -4.07 16.79
C LEU A 268 1.03 -4.68 16.99
N TYR A 269 0.71 -5.76 16.27
CA TYR A 269 -0.55 -6.48 16.46
C TYR A 269 -0.71 -6.96 17.91
N LEU A 270 0.33 -7.58 18.49
CA LEU A 270 0.28 -8.09 19.86
C LEU A 270 0.10 -6.95 20.87
N ASP A 271 0.81 -5.84 20.70
CA ASP A 271 0.69 -4.67 21.57
C ASP A 271 -0.68 -3.99 21.46
N MET A 272 -1.24 -3.88 20.26
CA MET A 272 -2.60 -3.34 20.05
C MET A 272 -3.66 -4.23 20.69
N ILE A 273 -3.55 -5.55 20.56
CA ILE A 273 -4.46 -6.52 21.20
C ILE A 273 -4.35 -6.40 22.71
N ALA A 274 -3.16 -6.29 23.26
CA ALA A 274 -2.94 -6.11 24.70
C ALA A 274 -3.49 -4.79 25.23
N ALA A 275 -3.40 -3.71 24.45
CA ALA A 275 -3.86 -2.37 24.84
C ALA A 275 -5.38 -2.14 24.67
N ALA A 276 -6.08 -3.04 23.98
CA ALA A 276 -7.51 -2.90 23.72
C ALA A 276 -8.33 -3.00 25.02
N GLU A 277 -9.27 -2.10 25.26
CA GLU A 277 -10.10 -2.05 26.47
C GLU A 277 -11.55 -2.47 26.21
N HIS A 278 -12.11 -2.10 25.06
CA HIS A 278 -13.53 -2.26 24.81
C HIS A 278 -13.82 -3.19 23.63
N SER A 279 -13.13 -3.00 22.49
CA SER A 279 -13.38 -3.78 21.29
C SER A 279 -12.13 -3.97 20.44
N ILE A 280 -12.06 -5.09 19.76
CA ILE A 280 -11.06 -5.41 18.73
C ILE A 280 -11.84 -5.77 17.47
N TYR A 281 -11.61 -5.03 16.37
CA TYR A 281 -12.16 -5.31 15.07
C TYR A 281 -11.03 -5.62 14.10
N ILE A 282 -11.12 -6.77 13.41
CA ILE A 282 -10.10 -7.23 12.46
C ILE A 282 -10.78 -7.60 11.15
N GLU A 283 -10.33 -7.01 10.06
CA GLU A 283 -10.59 -7.48 8.70
C GLU A 283 -9.30 -8.03 8.13
N ASN A 284 -9.30 -9.24 7.61
CA ASN A 284 -8.11 -9.83 7.01
C ASN A 284 -8.48 -10.90 5.98
N GLN A 285 -7.60 -11.10 5.00
CA GLN A 285 -7.73 -12.17 4.02
C GLN A 285 -7.51 -13.56 4.66
N TYR A 286 -6.58 -13.67 5.62
CA TYR A 286 -6.21 -14.91 6.30
C TYR A 286 -6.16 -14.72 7.82
N PHE A 287 -6.52 -15.76 8.55
CA PHE A 287 -6.39 -15.79 10.01
C PHE A 287 -5.55 -17.02 10.43
N THR A 288 -4.27 -16.99 10.12
CA THR A 288 -3.35 -18.13 10.28
C THR A 288 -2.25 -17.92 11.32
N SER A 289 -2.10 -16.70 11.86
CA SER A 289 -1.07 -16.40 12.85
C SER A 289 -1.40 -17.03 14.20
N VAL A 290 -0.52 -17.91 14.67
CA VAL A 290 -0.64 -18.57 15.97
C VAL A 290 -0.46 -17.60 17.13
N SER A 291 0.46 -16.63 17.01
CA SER A 291 0.72 -15.62 18.04
C SER A 291 -0.49 -14.71 18.23
N VAL A 292 -1.04 -14.17 17.14
CA VAL A 292 -2.25 -13.33 17.17
C VAL A 292 -3.45 -14.10 17.75
N SER A 293 -3.66 -15.36 17.29
CA SER A 293 -4.76 -16.21 17.80
C SER A 293 -4.65 -16.46 19.30
N LYS A 294 -3.46 -16.74 19.82
CA LYS A 294 -3.21 -16.93 21.25
C LYS A 294 -3.45 -15.64 22.05
N ALA A 295 -3.01 -14.50 21.55
CA ALA A 295 -3.23 -13.20 22.18
C ALA A 295 -4.73 -12.89 22.31
N LEU A 296 -5.50 -13.03 21.21
CA LEU A 296 -6.95 -12.84 21.23
C LEU A 296 -7.66 -13.83 22.17
N ALA A 297 -7.29 -15.11 22.13
CA ALA A 297 -7.86 -16.13 23.03
C ALA A 297 -7.56 -15.84 24.51
N SER A 298 -6.44 -15.18 24.82
CA SER A 298 -6.13 -14.73 26.19
C SER A 298 -7.07 -13.60 26.61
N ARG A 299 -7.27 -12.60 25.75
CA ARG A 299 -8.17 -11.45 26.01
C ARG A 299 -9.63 -11.89 26.19
N LEU A 300 -10.11 -12.86 25.39
CA LEU A 300 -11.46 -13.41 25.48
C LEU A 300 -11.74 -14.21 26.76
N LYS A 301 -10.70 -14.63 27.50
CA LYS A 301 -10.85 -15.32 28.80
C LYS A 301 -10.96 -14.35 29.97
N GLU A 302 -10.67 -13.10 29.78
CA GLU A 302 -10.77 -12.08 30.81
C GLU A 302 -12.24 -11.78 31.12
N LYS A 303 -12.57 -11.58 32.42
CA LYS A 303 -13.94 -11.32 32.85
C LYS A 303 -14.54 -10.07 32.22
N ASP A 304 -13.72 -9.03 32.10
CA ASP A 304 -14.08 -7.72 31.54
C ASP A 304 -13.21 -7.41 30.29
N GLY A 305 -12.88 -8.44 29.51
CA GLY A 305 -12.08 -8.31 28.29
C GLY A 305 -12.85 -7.64 27.14
N PRO A 306 -12.13 -7.24 26.06
CA PRO A 306 -12.75 -6.57 24.93
C PRO A 306 -13.63 -7.52 24.11
N GLU A 307 -14.67 -6.97 23.48
CA GLU A 307 -15.40 -7.66 22.41
C GLU A 307 -14.50 -7.86 21.18
N VAL A 308 -14.57 -9.01 20.54
CA VAL A 308 -13.75 -9.32 19.36
C VAL A 308 -14.63 -9.64 18.16
N VAL A 309 -14.47 -8.88 17.08
CA VAL A 309 -15.10 -9.13 15.78
C VAL A 309 -14.02 -9.37 14.75
N ILE A 310 -14.10 -10.49 14.03
CA ILE A 310 -13.18 -10.84 12.94
C ILE A 310 -14.00 -11.08 11.68
N VAL A 311 -13.68 -10.33 10.62
CA VAL A 311 -14.29 -10.49 9.30
C VAL A 311 -13.27 -11.12 8.36
N LEU A 312 -13.65 -12.24 7.78
CA LEU A 312 -12.83 -13.01 6.83
C LEU A 312 -13.65 -13.31 5.58
N PRO A 313 -13.04 -13.46 4.40
CA PRO A 313 -13.75 -13.94 3.22
C PRO A 313 -14.26 -15.37 3.45
N GLY A 314 -15.47 -15.67 2.97
CA GLY A 314 -16.07 -17.02 3.12
C GLY A 314 -15.35 -18.11 2.32
N GLU A 315 -14.64 -17.71 1.25
CA GLU A 315 -13.77 -18.58 0.45
C GLU A 315 -12.46 -17.84 0.22
N THR A 316 -11.35 -18.42 0.62
CA THR A 316 -10.03 -17.96 0.24
C THR A 316 -9.72 -18.51 -1.14
N SER A 317 -9.93 -17.70 -2.19
CA SER A 317 -9.32 -17.99 -3.49
C SER A 317 -7.81 -17.78 -3.35
N GLY A 318 -7.08 -18.88 -3.24
CA GLY A 318 -5.64 -18.90 -3.34
C GLY A 318 -5.21 -18.86 -4.78
#